data_4b573fa70db35998989ddcfd7727a8a8
#
_entry.id   4b573fa70db35998989ddcfd7727a8a8
#
_cell.length_a   1.000
_cell.length_b   1.000
_cell.length_c   1.000
_cell.angle_alpha   90.00
_cell.angle_beta   90.00
_cell.angle_gamma   90.00
#
_symmetry.space_group_name_H-M   'P 1'
#
loop_
_entity.id
_entity.type
_entity.pdbx_description
1 polymer ?
#
loop_
_entity_poly.entity_id
_entity_poly.type
_entity_poly.pdbx_seq_one_letter_code
_entity_poly.pdbx_strand_id
1 'polypeptide(L)'
;AQAIGKGGALPWRLPEDLALFRRVTSGRPVIMGRKTWESLPPRFRPLPGRRNIVLSRNPNFAADGAEAVRSLAEATEAASRDEQAWIIGGAAVYAEALDVVDVLVVTDVDVDVEGADAFAPSIGGSWRKAAGLPERGWLASGRLNYRVSVYFQPGVNADDVVRAVAGRGPSRI
;
A
#
# COMPACT_ATOMS: atom_id res chain seq x y z
N ALA A 1 7.96 -10.62 -13.26
CA ALA A 1 7.70 -10.48 -11.81
C ALA A 1 7.87 -9.02 -11.44
N GLN A 2 6.95 -8.46 -10.66
CA GLN A 2 6.97 -7.05 -10.25
C GLN A 2 7.74 -6.91 -8.94
N ALA A 3 9.02 -6.53 -9.01
CA ALA A 3 9.86 -6.32 -7.85
C ALA A 3 9.32 -5.16 -6.99
N ILE A 4 9.24 -5.37 -5.67
CA ILE A 4 8.83 -4.36 -4.68
C ILE A 4 9.86 -4.17 -3.57
N GLY A 5 10.93 -4.96 -3.55
CA GLY A 5 11.95 -4.88 -2.52
C GLY A 5 13.26 -5.58 -2.88
N LYS A 6 14.32 -5.11 -2.23
CA LYS A 6 15.64 -5.69 -2.23
C LYS A 6 16.31 -5.43 -0.90
N GLY A 7 16.74 -6.49 -0.20
CA GLY A 7 17.42 -6.36 1.10
C GLY A 7 16.59 -5.65 2.17
N GLY A 8 15.26 -5.79 2.15
CA GLY A 8 14.36 -5.16 3.11
C GLY A 8 14.05 -3.69 2.85
N ALA A 9 14.45 -3.12 1.71
CA ALA A 9 14.21 -1.74 1.34
C ALA A 9 13.56 -1.62 -0.05
N LEU A 10 12.95 -0.47 -0.35
CA LEU A 10 12.54 -0.13 -1.70
C LEU A 10 13.79 0.12 -2.55
N PRO A 11 13.90 -0.51 -3.74
CA PRO A 11 15.11 -0.39 -4.57
C PRO A 11 15.21 0.93 -5.37
N TRP A 12 14.23 1.81 -5.20
CA TRP A 12 14.19 3.15 -5.81
C TRP A 12 13.70 4.21 -4.82
N ARG A 13 13.90 5.46 -5.21
CA ARG A 13 13.34 6.61 -4.51
C ARG A 13 12.44 7.38 -5.46
N LEU A 14 11.16 7.47 -5.12
CA LEU A 14 10.13 8.15 -5.90
C LEU A 14 9.35 9.10 -4.96
N PRO A 15 9.72 10.40 -4.89
CA PRO A 15 9.10 11.36 -3.99
C PRO A 15 7.59 11.52 -4.22
N GLU A 16 7.14 11.41 -5.46
CA GLU A 16 5.74 11.51 -5.86
C GLU A 16 4.91 10.34 -5.30
N ASP A 17 5.48 9.14 -5.26
CA ASP A 17 4.85 7.97 -4.66
C ASP A 17 4.75 8.09 -3.13
N LEU A 18 5.78 8.64 -2.49
CA LEU A 18 5.72 8.93 -1.06
C LEU A 18 4.65 9.99 -0.73
N ALA A 19 4.50 11.00 -1.57
CA ALA A 19 3.45 12.02 -1.43
C ALA A 19 2.06 11.41 -1.62
N LEU A 20 1.89 10.56 -2.62
CA LEU A 20 0.68 9.78 -2.86
C LEU A 20 0.34 8.90 -1.65
N PHE A 21 1.29 8.12 -1.18
CA PHE A 21 1.14 7.25 -0.01
C PHE A 21 0.65 8.03 1.22
N ARG A 22 1.29 9.16 1.54
CA ARG A 22 0.86 10.02 2.64
C ARG A 22 -0.57 10.52 2.45
N ARG A 23 -0.92 10.96 1.25
CA ARG A 23 -2.24 11.52 0.94
C ARG A 23 -3.35 10.50 1.13
N VAL A 24 -3.18 9.27 0.62
CA VAL A 24 -4.22 8.24 0.70
C VAL A 24 -4.33 7.60 2.06
N THR A 25 -3.24 7.52 2.83
CA THR A 25 -3.23 6.84 4.15
C THR A 25 -3.42 7.79 5.34
N SER A 26 -3.32 9.11 5.16
CA SER A 26 -3.41 10.08 6.25
C SER A 26 -4.73 9.98 7.01
N GLY A 27 -4.64 9.87 8.35
CA GLY A 27 -5.79 9.73 9.23
C GLY A 27 -6.49 8.37 9.17
N ARG A 28 -5.93 7.37 8.47
CA ARG A 28 -6.51 6.04 8.29
C ARG A 28 -5.62 4.95 8.89
N PRO A 29 -6.18 3.83 9.35
CA PRO A 29 -5.38 2.68 9.77
C PRO A 29 -4.48 2.18 8.65
N VAL A 30 -3.23 1.84 8.99
CA VAL A 30 -2.28 1.16 8.10
C VAL A 30 -1.93 -0.20 8.67
N ILE A 31 -2.05 -1.22 7.83
CA ILE A 31 -1.82 -2.63 8.17
C ILE A 31 -0.55 -3.08 7.45
N MET A 32 0.39 -3.65 8.19
CA MET A 32 1.67 -4.10 7.63
C MET A 32 2.19 -5.35 8.32
N GLY A 33 3.02 -6.10 7.63
CA GLY A 33 3.77 -7.20 8.22
C GLY A 33 4.94 -6.71 9.10
N ARG A 34 5.39 -7.55 10.03
CA ARG A 34 6.51 -7.25 10.94
C ARG A 34 7.76 -6.75 10.21
N LYS A 35 8.16 -7.39 9.12
CA LYS A 35 9.37 -6.97 8.37
C LYS A 35 9.23 -5.55 7.78
N THR A 36 8.05 -5.19 7.33
CA THR A 36 7.77 -3.82 6.85
C THR A 36 7.85 -2.83 8.00
N TRP A 37 7.26 -3.16 9.16
CA TRP A 37 7.38 -2.35 10.37
C TRP A 37 8.85 -2.13 10.77
N GLU A 38 9.65 -3.19 10.82
CA GLU A 38 11.06 -3.13 11.18
C GLU A 38 11.91 -2.32 10.17
N SER A 39 11.49 -2.25 8.91
CA SER A 39 12.14 -1.49 7.85
C SER A 39 11.86 0.02 7.91
N LEU A 40 10.84 0.44 8.65
CA LEU A 40 10.53 1.87 8.80
C LEU A 40 11.64 2.57 9.59
N PRO A 41 12.11 3.74 9.14
CA PRO A 41 13.04 4.56 9.93
C PRO A 41 12.47 4.84 11.31
N PRO A 42 13.28 4.82 12.40
CA PRO A 42 12.78 5.02 13.77
C PRO A 42 11.90 6.26 13.97
N ARG A 43 12.21 7.36 13.29
CA ARG A 43 11.42 8.61 13.33
C ARG A 43 10.03 8.50 12.66
N PHE A 44 9.78 7.45 11.89
CA PHE A 44 8.51 7.17 11.21
C PHE A 44 7.87 5.87 11.71
N ARG A 45 8.28 5.37 12.86
CA ARG A 45 7.78 4.15 13.46
C ARG A 45 7.30 4.42 14.89
N PRO A 46 5.97 4.56 15.10
CA PRO A 46 4.87 4.34 14.13
C PRO A 46 4.78 5.45 13.07
N LEU A 47 4.12 5.12 11.93
CA LEU A 47 3.80 6.13 10.92
C LEU A 47 2.86 7.19 11.54
N PRO A 48 3.25 8.47 11.55
CA PRO A 48 2.53 9.50 12.29
C PRO A 48 1.13 9.78 11.72
N GLY A 49 0.20 10.14 12.61
CA GLY A 49 -1.17 10.50 12.26
C GLY A 49 -2.04 9.35 11.77
N ARG A 50 -1.63 8.09 12.03
CA ARG A 50 -2.32 6.87 11.60
C ARG A 50 -2.27 5.82 12.71
N ARG A 51 -3.32 5.02 12.82
CA ARG A 51 -3.25 3.77 13.60
C ARG A 51 -2.36 2.80 12.82
N ASN A 52 -1.34 2.27 13.47
CA ASN A 52 -0.46 1.27 12.88
C ASN A 52 -0.83 -0.11 13.44
N ILE A 53 -1.14 -1.06 12.55
CA ILE A 53 -1.51 -2.43 12.89
C ILE A 53 -0.47 -3.34 12.26
N VAL A 54 0.21 -4.15 13.06
CA VAL A 54 1.37 -4.94 12.64
C VAL A 54 1.09 -6.43 12.82
N LEU A 55 1.16 -7.17 11.71
CA LEU A 55 0.99 -8.62 11.71
C LEU A 55 2.29 -9.33 12.08
N SER A 56 2.22 -10.17 13.12
CA SER A 56 3.31 -11.05 13.49
C SER A 56 2.78 -12.37 14.07
N ARG A 57 3.26 -13.49 13.53
CA ARG A 57 2.96 -14.82 14.09
C ARG A 57 3.69 -15.10 15.41
N ASN A 58 4.70 -14.30 15.75
CA ASN A 58 5.39 -14.42 17.03
C ASN A 58 4.50 -13.86 18.15
N PRO A 59 4.06 -14.68 19.12
CA PRO A 59 3.20 -14.24 20.22
C PRO A 59 3.87 -13.23 21.15
N ASN A 60 5.20 -13.19 21.16
CA ASN A 60 5.98 -12.27 22.01
C ASN A 60 6.37 -10.98 21.25
N PHE A 61 5.93 -10.82 20.02
CA PHE A 61 6.20 -9.60 19.27
C PHE A 61 5.38 -8.44 19.85
N ALA A 62 6.05 -7.36 20.16
CA ALA A 62 5.45 -6.09 20.53
C ALA A 62 5.95 -5.00 19.57
N ALA A 63 5.05 -4.13 19.17
CA ALA A 63 5.34 -2.97 18.33
C ALA A 63 5.04 -1.71 19.15
N ASP A 64 6.06 -0.99 19.55
CA ASP A 64 5.90 0.21 20.36
C ASP A 64 5.13 1.29 19.59
N GLY A 65 3.99 1.71 20.13
CA GLY A 65 3.10 2.67 19.48
C GLY A 65 2.22 2.10 18.36
N ALA A 66 2.14 0.77 18.22
CA ALA A 66 1.29 0.09 17.24
C ALA A 66 0.50 -1.08 17.89
N GLU A 67 -0.54 -1.52 17.20
CA GLU A 67 -1.32 -2.70 17.56
C GLU A 67 -0.68 -3.94 16.93
N ALA A 68 -0.25 -4.90 17.74
CA ALA A 68 0.26 -6.18 17.25
C ALA A 68 -0.89 -7.19 17.14
N VAL A 69 -1.07 -7.79 15.97
CA VAL A 69 -2.08 -8.81 15.68
C VAL A 69 -1.44 -10.03 15.03
N ARG A 70 -2.14 -11.17 15.05
CA ARG A 70 -1.56 -12.45 14.61
C ARG A 70 -1.94 -12.87 13.20
N SER A 71 -3.03 -12.29 12.67
CA SER A 71 -3.54 -12.63 11.35
C SER A 71 -4.07 -11.41 10.61
N LEU A 72 -4.22 -11.54 9.30
CA LEU A 72 -4.88 -10.52 8.49
C LEU A 72 -6.35 -10.34 8.90
N ALA A 73 -7.03 -11.43 9.28
CA ALA A 73 -8.39 -11.38 9.78
C ALA A 73 -8.51 -10.52 11.06
N GLU A 74 -7.61 -10.70 12.03
CA GLU A 74 -7.55 -9.85 13.22
C GLU A 74 -7.26 -8.38 12.86
N ALA A 75 -6.37 -8.13 11.89
CA ALA A 75 -6.05 -6.78 11.45
C ALA A 75 -7.26 -6.08 10.80
N THR A 76 -7.98 -6.78 9.94
CA THR A 76 -9.18 -6.24 9.28
C THR A 76 -10.32 -6.02 10.28
N GLU A 77 -10.49 -6.91 11.26
CA GLU A 77 -11.46 -6.72 12.35
C GLU A 77 -11.10 -5.50 13.21
N ALA A 78 -9.83 -5.33 13.56
CA ALA A 78 -9.38 -4.16 14.31
C ALA A 78 -9.65 -2.83 13.58
N ALA A 79 -9.63 -2.85 12.25
CA ALA A 79 -9.92 -1.69 11.40
C ALA A 79 -11.38 -1.60 10.93
N SER A 80 -12.27 -2.51 11.34
CA SER A 80 -13.63 -2.64 10.81
C SER A 80 -14.56 -1.43 11.05
N ARG A 81 -14.22 -0.57 12.02
CA ARG A 81 -14.99 0.65 12.34
C ARG A 81 -14.53 1.87 11.53
N ASP A 82 -13.43 1.76 10.82
CA ASP A 82 -12.90 2.82 9.99
C ASP A 82 -13.48 2.71 8.57
N GLU A 83 -13.77 3.84 7.92
CA GLU A 83 -14.30 3.85 6.55
C GLU A 83 -13.34 3.22 5.55
N GLN A 84 -12.04 3.38 5.78
CA GLN A 84 -10.98 2.83 4.97
C GLN A 84 -9.81 2.41 5.86
N ALA A 85 -9.17 1.30 5.50
CA ALA A 85 -7.88 0.87 6.04
C ALA A 85 -6.95 0.50 4.88
N TRP A 86 -5.66 0.71 5.05
CA TRP A 86 -4.68 0.54 4.00
C TRP A 86 -3.67 -0.55 4.34
N ILE A 87 -3.62 -1.59 3.52
CA ILE A 87 -2.59 -2.63 3.60
C ILE A 87 -1.35 -2.15 2.85
N ILE A 88 -0.24 -2.03 3.55
CA ILE A 88 0.98 -1.38 3.05
C ILE A 88 2.18 -2.33 2.89
N GLY A 89 1.93 -3.62 2.96
CA GLY A 89 2.93 -4.63 2.66
C GLY A 89 3.37 -5.47 3.86
N GLY A 90 4.40 -6.35 3.75
CA GLY A 90 5.13 -6.60 2.48
C GLY A 90 4.52 -7.68 1.58
N ALA A 91 5.34 -8.29 0.76
CA ALA A 91 4.92 -9.23 -0.28
C ALA A 91 3.96 -10.32 0.20
N ALA A 92 4.25 -10.96 1.32
CA ALA A 92 3.40 -12.01 1.89
C ALA A 92 2.03 -11.48 2.32
N VAL A 93 1.99 -10.29 2.94
CA VAL A 93 0.73 -9.66 3.36
C VAL A 93 -0.08 -9.22 2.14
N TYR A 94 0.57 -8.68 1.10
CA TYR A 94 -0.11 -8.36 -0.15
C TYR A 94 -0.73 -9.58 -0.82
N ALA A 95 0.01 -10.71 -0.85
CA ALA A 95 -0.50 -11.95 -1.43
C ALA A 95 -1.75 -12.47 -0.71
N GLU A 96 -1.73 -12.46 0.63
CA GLU A 96 -2.88 -12.86 1.46
C GLU A 96 -4.06 -11.89 1.32
N ALA A 97 -3.77 -10.61 1.12
CA ALA A 97 -4.78 -9.56 1.10
C ALA A 97 -5.59 -9.49 -0.21
N LEU A 98 -5.08 -10.02 -1.32
CA LEU A 98 -5.74 -9.91 -2.63
C LEU A 98 -7.19 -10.42 -2.64
N ASP A 99 -7.50 -11.42 -1.80
CA ASP A 99 -8.82 -12.02 -1.73
C ASP A 99 -9.81 -11.25 -0.84
N VAL A 100 -9.31 -10.26 -0.08
CA VAL A 100 -10.12 -9.55 0.92
C VAL A 100 -10.16 -8.03 0.75
N VAL A 101 -9.32 -7.46 -0.12
CA VAL A 101 -9.31 -6.01 -0.37
C VAL A 101 -10.22 -5.63 -1.53
N ASP A 102 -10.79 -4.44 -1.45
CA ASP A 102 -11.75 -3.91 -2.42
C ASP A 102 -11.06 -3.16 -3.57
N VAL A 103 -9.95 -2.48 -3.27
CA VAL A 103 -9.26 -1.58 -4.19
C VAL A 103 -7.75 -1.76 -4.09
N LEU A 104 -7.08 -1.72 -5.24
CA LEU A 104 -5.61 -1.69 -5.33
C LEU A 104 -5.17 -0.36 -5.93
N VAL A 105 -4.16 0.24 -5.31
CA VAL A 105 -3.41 1.36 -5.88
C VAL A 105 -2.01 0.85 -6.18
N VAL A 106 -1.65 0.83 -7.46
CA VAL A 106 -0.40 0.26 -7.94
C VAL A 106 0.43 1.34 -8.59
N THR A 107 1.64 1.57 -8.10
CA THR A 107 2.63 2.40 -8.75
C THR A 107 3.62 1.51 -9.49
N ASP A 108 3.56 1.52 -10.80
CA ASP A 108 4.58 0.90 -11.67
C ASP A 108 5.74 1.87 -11.84
N VAL A 109 6.96 1.38 -11.70
CA VAL A 109 8.19 2.14 -11.95
C VAL A 109 8.97 1.43 -13.06
N ASP A 110 9.34 2.19 -14.08
CA ASP A 110 10.10 1.70 -15.25
C ASP A 110 11.59 1.54 -14.89
N VAL A 111 11.89 0.46 -14.17
CA VAL A 111 13.24 0.13 -13.71
C VAL A 111 13.43 -1.37 -13.57
N ASP A 112 14.54 -1.87 -14.02
CA ASP A 112 14.96 -3.24 -13.72
C ASP A 112 15.71 -3.29 -12.39
N VAL A 113 15.29 -4.20 -11.52
CA VAL A 113 15.89 -4.38 -10.18
C VAL A 113 16.64 -5.71 -10.14
N GLU A 114 17.93 -5.65 -10.39
CA GLU A 114 18.80 -6.82 -10.27
C GLU A 114 18.89 -7.27 -8.81
N GLY A 115 18.70 -8.58 -8.57
CA GLY A 115 18.75 -9.16 -7.23
C GLY A 115 17.56 -8.77 -6.31
N ALA A 116 16.41 -8.44 -6.90
CA ALA A 116 15.19 -8.28 -6.13
C ALA A 116 14.85 -9.57 -5.37
N ASP A 117 14.37 -9.42 -4.12
CA ASP A 117 14.04 -10.52 -3.21
C ASP A 117 12.59 -10.46 -2.68
N ALA A 118 11.86 -9.40 -3.00
CA ALA A 118 10.44 -9.27 -2.70
C ALA A 118 9.67 -8.83 -3.95
N PHE A 119 8.53 -9.50 -4.20
CA PHE A 119 7.72 -9.29 -5.40
C PHE A 119 6.27 -9.08 -5.03
N ALA A 120 5.59 -8.19 -5.76
CA ALA A 120 4.15 -8.04 -5.66
C ALA A 120 3.45 -9.29 -6.22
N PRO A 121 2.30 -9.68 -5.67
CA PRO A 121 1.49 -10.75 -6.24
C PRO A 121 0.95 -10.35 -7.60
N SER A 122 0.68 -11.35 -8.44
CA SER A 122 0.01 -11.11 -9.73
C SER A 122 -1.44 -10.70 -9.51
N ILE A 123 -1.85 -9.63 -10.16
CA ILE A 123 -3.24 -9.17 -10.14
C ILE A 123 -4.03 -10.04 -11.13
N GLY A 124 -4.99 -10.81 -10.62
CA GLY A 124 -5.82 -11.71 -11.43
C GLY A 124 -6.84 -10.99 -12.31
N GLY A 125 -7.46 -11.73 -13.23
CA GLY A 125 -8.38 -11.19 -14.23
C GLY A 125 -9.74 -10.69 -13.70
N SER A 126 -10.06 -10.89 -12.42
CA SER A 126 -11.27 -10.35 -11.77
C SER A 126 -11.18 -8.84 -11.50
N TRP A 127 -9.96 -8.31 -11.37
CA TRP A 127 -9.74 -6.90 -11.11
C TRP A 127 -9.99 -6.02 -12.33
N ARG A 128 -10.73 -4.93 -12.14
CA ARG A 128 -11.02 -3.94 -13.18
C ARG A 128 -10.23 -2.66 -12.92
N LYS A 129 -9.68 -2.07 -13.97
CA LYS A 129 -8.98 -0.79 -13.87
C LYS A 129 -10.00 0.35 -13.87
N ALA A 130 -9.98 1.17 -12.80
CA ALA A 130 -10.83 2.35 -12.66
C ALA A 130 -10.17 3.60 -13.25
N ALA A 131 -8.86 3.79 -13.02
CA ALA A 131 -8.12 4.97 -13.43
C ALA A 131 -6.64 4.66 -13.65
N GLY A 132 -5.97 5.54 -14.39
CA GLY A 132 -4.52 5.59 -14.56
C GLY A 132 -4.03 7.03 -14.49
N LEU A 133 -2.88 7.24 -13.91
CA LEU A 133 -2.15 8.51 -13.87
C LEU A 133 -0.71 8.29 -14.36
N PRO A 134 -0.37 8.79 -15.55
CA PRO A 134 -1.28 9.44 -16.49
C PRO A 134 -2.27 8.42 -17.07
N GLU A 135 -3.29 8.89 -17.76
CA GLU A 135 -4.27 8.00 -18.42
C GLU A 135 -3.58 7.06 -19.41
N ARG A 136 -2.56 7.56 -20.11
CA ARG A 136 -1.72 6.80 -21.04
C ARG A 136 -0.25 7.18 -20.86
N GLY A 137 0.63 6.20 -21.04
CA GLY A 137 2.08 6.42 -20.96
C GLY A 137 2.62 6.47 -19.53
N TRP A 138 3.62 7.30 -19.32
CA TRP A 138 4.41 7.40 -18.09
C TRP A 138 4.60 8.85 -17.68
N LEU A 139 4.73 9.08 -16.38
CA LEU A 139 5.20 10.34 -15.79
C LEU A 139 6.70 10.23 -15.51
N ALA A 140 7.42 11.34 -15.62
CA ALA A 140 8.83 11.39 -15.29
C ALA A 140 9.05 11.87 -13.85
N SER A 141 10.00 11.24 -13.16
CA SER A 141 10.53 11.66 -11.86
C SER A 141 12.05 11.49 -11.84
N GLY A 142 12.78 12.56 -12.09
CA GLY A 142 14.22 12.52 -12.25
C GLY A 142 14.62 11.61 -13.43
N ARG A 143 15.29 10.50 -13.12
CA ARG A 143 15.71 9.49 -14.11
C ARG A 143 14.73 8.31 -14.23
N LEU A 144 13.68 8.31 -13.44
CA LEU A 144 12.69 7.23 -13.42
C LEU A 144 11.42 7.68 -14.14
N ASN A 145 10.77 6.71 -14.76
CA ASN A 145 9.39 6.86 -15.22
C ASN A 145 8.48 6.03 -14.32
N TYR A 146 7.30 6.53 -14.07
CA TYR A 146 6.31 5.84 -13.24
C TYR A 146 4.89 6.10 -13.75
N ARG A 147 3.98 5.24 -13.34
CA ARG A 147 2.54 5.44 -13.52
C ARG A 147 1.80 4.85 -12.33
N VAL A 148 0.67 5.44 -11.99
CA VAL A 148 -0.22 4.93 -10.96
C VAL A 148 -1.48 4.37 -11.57
N SER A 149 -1.91 3.21 -11.14
CA SER A 149 -3.16 2.58 -11.59
C SER A 149 -4.02 2.24 -10.37
N VAL A 150 -5.32 2.48 -10.49
CA VAL A 150 -6.32 2.08 -9.49
C VAL A 150 -7.14 0.92 -10.07
N TYR A 151 -7.20 -0.19 -9.34
CA TYR A 151 -8.02 -1.34 -9.67
C TYR A 151 -9.05 -1.58 -8.58
N PHE A 152 -10.18 -2.17 -8.91
CA PHE A 152 -11.27 -2.45 -7.98
C PHE A 152 -11.91 -3.81 -8.28
N GLN A 153 -12.51 -4.41 -7.25
CA GLN A 153 -13.31 -5.62 -7.38
C GLN A 153 -14.71 -5.29 -7.95
N PRO A 154 -15.33 -6.20 -8.73
CA PRO A 154 -16.69 -6.01 -9.23
C PRO A 154 -17.67 -5.71 -8.09
N GLY A 155 -18.49 -4.68 -8.26
CA GLY A 155 -19.46 -4.24 -7.26
C GLY A 155 -18.96 -3.23 -6.24
N VAL A 156 -17.66 -2.92 -6.24
CA VAL A 156 -17.06 -1.91 -5.35
C VAL A 156 -17.04 -0.54 -6.02
N ASN A 157 -17.34 0.51 -5.27
CA ASN A 157 -17.14 1.90 -5.70
C ASN A 157 -15.74 2.37 -5.31
N ALA A 158 -14.92 2.69 -6.28
CA ALA A 158 -13.55 3.17 -6.09
C ALA A 158 -13.39 4.69 -6.27
N ASP A 159 -14.47 5.46 -6.43
CA ASP A 159 -14.42 6.89 -6.79
C ASP A 159 -13.64 7.73 -5.78
N ASP A 160 -13.78 7.47 -4.49
CA ASP A 160 -13.06 8.20 -3.44
C ASP A 160 -11.56 7.96 -3.52
N VAL A 161 -11.15 6.72 -3.78
CA VAL A 161 -9.74 6.36 -3.95
C VAL A 161 -9.20 7.00 -5.23
N VAL A 162 -9.94 6.95 -6.32
CA VAL A 162 -9.55 7.60 -7.60
C VAL A 162 -9.35 9.09 -7.41
N ARG A 163 -10.27 9.77 -6.72
CA ARG A 163 -10.13 11.22 -6.40
C ARG A 163 -8.90 11.49 -5.54
N ALA A 164 -8.69 10.69 -4.50
CA ALA A 164 -7.53 10.83 -3.62
C ALA A 164 -6.22 10.62 -4.37
N VAL A 165 -6.15 9.62 -5.26
CA VAL A 165 -4.98 9.36 -6.12
C VAL A 165 -4.75 10.52 -7.10
N ALA A 166 -5.79 11.09 -7.67
CA ALA A 166 -5.70 12.25 -8.57
C ALA A 166 -5.35 13.57 -7.84
N GLY A 167 -5.26 13.58 -6.51
CA GLY A 167 -5.01 14.79 -5.74
C GLY A 167 -6.20 15.77 -5.71
N ARG A 168 -7.39 15.28 -6.05
CA ARG A 168 -8.63 16.05 -5.96
C ARG A 168 -9.24 15.81 -4.59
N GLY A 169 -9.49 16.89 -3.83
CA GLY A 169 -10.15 16.82 -2.54
C GLY A 169 -11.56 16.22 -2.64
N PRO A 170 -12.17 15.80 -1.49
CA PRO A 170 -13.55 15.32 -1.49
C PRO A 170 -14.47 16.39 -2.11
N SER A 171 -15.38 15.96 -2.97
CA SER A 171 -16.46 16.87 -3.45
C SER A 171 -17.18 17.42 -2.23
N ARG A 172 -17.07 18.73 -2.02
CA ARG A 172 -17.98 19.40 -1.09
C ARG A 172 -19.38 19.34 -1.74
N ILE A 173 -20.24 18.54 -1.17
CA ILE A 173 -21.69 18.60 -1.39
C ILE A 173 -22.20 19.78 -0.58
#